data_d8cf8be1a0d002ee2c90b1f901bdf26a
#
_entry.id   d8cf8be1a0d002ee2c90b1f901bdf26a
#
_cell.length_a   1.000
_cell.length_b   1.000
_cell.length_c   1.000
_cell.angle_alpha   90.00
_cell.angle_beta   90.00
_cell.angle_gamma   90.00
#
_symmetry.space_group_name_H-M   'P 1'
#
loop_
_entity.id
_entity.type
_entity.pdbx_description
1 polymer ?
#
loop_
_entity_poly.entity_id
_entity_poly.type
_entity_poly.pdbx_seq_one_letter_code
_entity_poly.pdbx_strand_id
1 'polypeptide(L)'
;MRRIIGSEPVRVMASAGRDVNHLDESYNGDVPDILDNAYVIFDFENGARALLDLCMFAEATRHNEELCAIGETGKVECLLPQNIVARGARSDWQMHSETVHVEKEILDAGHHSGATYYQNQAFLKAVRGEADVIVSAEDGHRAVAMGVAAQMAATEARIVSMQEVGL
;
A
#
# COMPACT_ATOMS: atom_id res chain seq x y z
N MET A 1 -0.46 3.39 4.11
CA MET A 1 -1.62 4.19 4.58
C MET A 1 -1.37 4.78 5.97
N ARG A 2 -1.32 4.00 7.07
CA ARG A 2 -1.15 4.48 8.46
C ARG A 2 -0.08 5.56 8.63
N ARG A 3 1.14 5.32 8.10
CA ARG A 3 2.27 6.24 8.23
C ARG A 3 2.05 7.59 7.55
N ILE A 4 1.34 7.62 6.41
CA ILE A 4 1.02 8.87 5.68
C ILE A 4 -0.08 9.64 6.41
N ILE A 5 -1.09 8.93 6.89
CA ILE A 5 -2.26 9.51 7.58
C ILE A 5 -1.92 9.91 9.02
N GLY A 6 -0.96 9.21 9.66
CA GLY A 6 -0.57 9.48 11.06
C GLY A 6 -1.65 9.15 12.07
N SER A 7 -2.50 8.15 11.76
CA SER A 7 -3.63 7.72 12.60
C SER A 7 -3.87 6.23 12.44
N GLU A 8 -4.63 5.63 13.34
CA GLU A 8 -5.00 4.22 13.27
C GLU A 8 -6.34 4.03 12.55
N PRO A 9 -6.50 2.93 11.77
CA PRO A 9 -7.77 2.58 11.16
C PRO A 9 -8.76 2.08 12.22
N VAL A 10 -10.04 2.40 12.06
CA VAL A 10 -11.10 1.96 12.98
C VAL A 10 -12.06 0.96 12.36
N ARG A 11 -12.27 1.02 11.04
CA ARG A 11 -13.13 0.08 10.32
C ARG A 11 -12.76 0.02 8.85
N VAL A 12 -13.19 -1.07 8.20
CA VAL A 12 -12.92 -1.35 6.79
C VAL A 12 -14.17 -1.85 6.08
N MET A 13 -14.27 -1.46 4.81
CA MET A 13 -15.22 -1.97 3.82
C MET A 13 -14.42 -2.48 2.63
N ALA A 14 -14.81 -3.60 2.03
CA ALA A 14 -14.10 -4.15 0.88
C ALA A 14 -15.05 -4.87 -0.09
N SER A 15 -14.67 -4.86 -1.36
CA SER A 15 -15.16 -5.73 -2.42
C SER A 15 -13.95 -6.30 -3.13
N ALA A 16 -13.87 -7.62 -3.26
CA ALA A 16 -12.71 -8.28 -3.84
C ALA A 16 -13.12 -9.57 -4.56
N GLY A 17 -12.29 -10.02 -5.46
CA GLY A 17 -12.52 -11.23 -6.24
C GLY A 17 -11.25 -11.98 -6.61
N ARG A 18 -11.44 -13.21 -7.11
CA ARG A 18 -10.47 -14.01 -7.82
C ARG A 18 -11.07 -14.29 -9.20
N ASP A 19 -10.73 -13.43 -10.16
CA ASP A 19 -11.48 -13.35 -11.41
C ASP A 19 -10.64 -13.73 -12.63
N VAL A 20 -9.32 -13.64 -12.57
CA VAL A 20 -8.42 -13.83 -13.72
C VAL A 20 -7.25 -14.75 -13.39
N ASN A 21 -6.52 -14.52 -12.28
CA ASN A 21 -5.30 -15.25 -11.98
C ASN A 21 -5.57 -16.55 -11.20
N HIS A 22 -4.74 -17.58 -11.42
CA HIS A 22 -4.72 -18.84 -10.65
C HIS A 22 -6.03 -19.63 -10.65
N LEU A 23 -6.90 -19.45 -11.67
CA LEU A 23 -8.21 -20.09 -11.72
C LEU A 23 -8.13 -21.60 -12.02
N ASP A 24 -7.11 -22.01 -12.76
CA ASP A 24 -6.86 -23.38 -13.26
C ASP A 24 -5.70 -24.10 -12.56
N GLU A 25 -5.13 -23.48 -11.52
CA GLU A 25 -4.02 -24.03 -10.76
C GLU A 25 -4.49 -24.91 -9.59
N SER A 26 -3.70 -25.94 -9.28
CA SER A 26 -3.90 -26.79 -8.11
C SER A 26 -2.56 -27.23 -7.54
N TYR A 27 -2.40 -27.16 -6.22
CA TYR A 27 -1.19 -27.55 -5.49
C TYR A 27 -1.55 -28.64 -4.48
N ASN A 28 -1.11 -29.88 -4.73
CA ASN A 28 -1.44 -31.04 -3.90
C ASN A 28 -2.96 -31.28 -3.74
N GLY A 29 -3.78 -30.84 -4.70
CA GLY A 29 -5.24 -30.97 -4.65
C GLY A 29 -5.96 -29.71 -4.12
N ASP A 30 -5.23 -28.77 -3.56
CA ASP A 30 -5.78 -27.49 -3.11
C ASP A 30 -5.74 -26.44 -4.24
N VAL A 31 -6.82 -25.73 -4.41
CA VAL A 31 -6.93 -24.62 -5.36
C VAL A 31 -6.58 -23.34 -4.61
N PRO A 32 -5.71 -22.46 -5.16
CA PRO A 32 -5.38 -21.17 -4.53
C PRO A 32 -6.64 -20.34 -4.24
N ASP A 33 -6.69 -19.69 -3.08
CA ASP A 33 -7.74 -18.78 -2.66
C ASP A 33 -7.32 -17.30 -2.71
N ILE A 34 -6.26 -17.02 -3.48
CA ILE A 34 -5.67 -15.68 -3.61
C ILE A 34 -6.65 -14.76 -4.32
N LEU A 35 -7.00 -13.66 -3.67
CA LEU A 35 -7.76 -12.58 -4.28
C LEU A 35 -6.82 -11.79 -5.23
N ASP A 36 -7.22 -11.61 -6.47
CA ASP A 36 -6.42 -10.96 -7.51
C ASP A 36 -6.86 -9.53 -7.83
N ASN A 37 -7.98 -9.10 -7.26
CA ASN A 37 -8.43 -7.71 -7.32
C ASN A 37 -9.20 -7.32 -6.05
N ALA A 38 -9.13 -6.04 -5.67
CA ALA A 38 -9.87 -5.54 -4.50
C ALA A 38 -10.00 -4.01 -4.52
N TYR A 39 -11.16 -3.54 -4.07
CA TYR A 39 -11.39 -2.17 -3.64
C TYR A 39 -11.61 -2.16 -2.14
N VAL A 40 -10.74 -1.48 -1.38
CA VAL A 40 -10.78 -1.48 0.08
C VAL A 40 -10.79 -0.06 0.61
N ILE A 41 -11.75 0.28 1.45
CA ILE A 41 -11.86 1.60 2.09
C ILE A 41 -11.64 1.44 3.58
N PHE A 42 -10.69 2.19 4.13
CA PHE A 42 -10.45 2.32 5.56
C PHE A 42 -10.88 3.69 6.07
N ASP A 43 -11.63 3.72 7.16
CA ASP A 43 -11.85 4.91 7.97
C ASP A 43 -10.84 4.94 9.13
N PHE A 44 -10.32 6.13 9.46
CA PHE A 44 -9.31 6.36 10.49
C PHE A 44 -9.87 7.19 11.65
N GLU A 45 -9.29 7.03 12.85
CA GLU A 45 -9.70 7.74 14.07
C GLU A 45 -9.77 9.26 13.90
N ASN A 46 -8.82 9.83 13.16
CA ASN A 46 -8.76 11.28 12.89
C ASN A 46 -9.75 11.75 11.81
N GLY A 47 -10.64 10.88 11.31
CA GLY A 47 -11.62 11.17 10.28
C GLY A 47 -11.10 11.08 8.85
N ALA A 48 -9.81 10.78 8.63
CA ALA A 48 -9.27 10.52 7.30
C ALA A 48 -9.83 9.20 6.73
N ARG A 49 -9.75 9.08 5.41
CA ARG A 49 -10.11 7.87 4.68
C ARG A 49 -9.01 7.47 3.75
N ALA A 50 -8.82 6.17 3.55
CA ALA A 50 -7.91 5.65 2.54
C ALA A 50 -8.62 4.63 1.66
N LEU A 51 -8.26 4.63 0.38
CA LEU A 51 -8.68 3.64 -0.61
C LEU A 51 -7.45 2.82 -1.05
N LEU A 52 -7.59 1.51 -1.08
CA LEU A 52 -6.73 0.62 -1.85
C LEU A 52 -7.51 0.17 -3.08
N ASP A 53 -6.96 0.43 -4.25
CA ASP A 53 -7.35 -0.15 -5.53
C ASP A 53 -6.26 -1.16 -5.90
N LEU A 54 -6.58 -2.44 -5.85
CA LEU A 54 -5.66 -3.54 -6.15
C LEU A 54 -6.15 -4.30 -7.38
N CYS A 55 -5.28 -4.42 -8.39
CA CYS A 55 -5.49 -5.28 -9.52
C CYS A 55 -4.17 -5.97 -9.88
N MET A 56 -4.13 -7.31 -9.83
CA MET A 56 -2.93 -8.11 -10.08
C MET A 56 -2.86 -8.64 -11.53
N PHE A 57 -3.72 -8.13 -12.41
CA PHE A 57 -3.75 -8.47 -13.84
C PHE A 57 -3.79 -7.22 -14.74
N ALA A 58 -3.23 -6.12 -14.26
CA ALA A 58 -3.12 -4.85 -15.00
C ALA A 58 -1.66 -4.57 -15.42
N GLU A 59 -1.01 -5.56 -16.04
CA GLU A 59 0.43 -5.49 -16.38
C GLU A 59 0.74 -4.40 -17.39
N ALA A 60 -0.15 -4.17 -18.37
CA ALA A 60 0.03 -3.17 -19.42
C ALA A 60 -0.51 -1.80 -19.00
N THR A 61 0.05 -1.24 -17.93
CA THR A 61 -0.34 0.06 -17.39
C THR A 61 0.80 1.08 -17.43
N ARG A 62 0.46 2.36 -17.41
CA ARG A 62 1.45 3.45 -17.36
C ARG A 62 2.17 3.49 -16.00
N HIS A 63 1.42 3.35 -14.92
CA HIS A 63 1.91 3.35 -13.55
C HIS A 63 1.36 2.12 -12.86
N ASN A 64 2.23 1.19 -12.52
CA ASN A 64 1.85 -0.04 -11.84
C ASN A 64 1.68 0.15 -10.32
N GLU A 65 2.22 1.24 -9.78
CA GLU A 65 1.99 1.65 -8.40
C GLU A 65 1.75 3.17 -8.36
N GLU A 66 0.63 3.56 -7.79
CA GLU A 66 0.28 4.96 -7.59
C GLU A 66 -0.06 5.20 -6.12
N LEU A 67 0.57 6.21 -5.53
CA LEU A 67 0.27 6.68 -4.19
C LEU A 67 -0.23 8.11 -4.28
N CYS A 68 -1.40 8.36 -3.72
CA CYS A 68 -2.01 9.68 -3.71
C CYS A 68 -2.38 10.08 -2.27
N ALA A 69 -1.96 11.26 -1.85
CA ALA A 69 -2.38 11.86 -0.60
C ALA A 69 -3.02 13.22 -0.86
N ILE A 70 -4.26 13.39 -0.37
CA ILE A 70 -5.04 14.62 -0.51
C ILE A 70 -5.26 15.19 0.88
N GLY A 71 -4.85 16.42 1.07
CA GLY A 71 -5.04 17.17 2.30
C GLY A 71 -5.77 18.49 2.08
N GLU A 72 -5.95 19.22 3.15
CA GLU A 72 -6.65 20.52 3.14
C GLU A 72 -5.96 21.54 2.22
N THR A 73 -4.64 21.50 2.15
CA THR A 73 -3.83 22.49 1.41
C THR A 73 -3.46 22.06 0.00
N GLY A 74 -3.58 20.78 -0.35
CA GLY A 74 -3.18 20.31 -1.66
C GLY A 74 -3.18 18.78 -1.79
N LYS A 75 -2.50 18.32 -2.83
CA LYS A 75 -2.38 16.92 -3.21
C LYS A 75 -0.93 16.57 -3.52
N VAL A 76 -0.51 15.36 -3.15
CA VAL A 76 0.77 14.77 -3.57
C VAL A 76 0.47 13.43 -4.25
N GLU A 77 1.16 13.16 -5.34
CA GLU A 77 1.09 11.92 -6.10
C GLU A 77 2.51 11.35 -6.27
N CYS A 78 2.65 10.05 -6.09
CA CYS A 78 3.87 9.30 -6.42
C CYS A 78 3.51 8.26 -7.47
N LEU A 79 4.21 8.28 -8.60
CA LEU A 79 3.92 7.47 -9.79
C LEU A 79 5.12 6.59 -10.11
N LEU A 80 4.94 5.27 -10.05
CA LEU A 80 5.98 4.27 -10.29
C LEU A 80 5.65 3.46 -11.55
N PRO A 81 6.65 3.01 -12.31
CA PRO A 81 8.09 3.02 -12.03
C PRO A 81 8.84 4.29 -12.46
N GLN A 82 8.17 5.33 -12.93
CA GLN A 82 8.82 6.54 -13.44
C GLN A 82 9.45 7.40 -12.34
N ASN A 83 9.22 7.07 -11.06
CA ASN A 83 9.73 7.79 -9.88
C ASN A 83 9.34 9.28 -9.88
N ILE A 84 8.14 9.57 -10.34
CA ILE A 84 7.62 10.93 -10.39
C ILE A 84 6.94 11.26 -9.06
N VAL A 85 7.30 12.41 -8.49
CA VAL A 85 6.55 13.04 -7.39
C VAL A 85 5.92 14.31 -7.91
N ALA A 86 4.59 14.39 -7.88
CA ALA A 86 3.85 15.56 -8.29
C ALA A 86 3.14 16.19 -7.07
N ARG A 87 3.17 17.53 -6.98
CA ARG A 87 2.55 18.31 -5.91
C ARG A 87 1.68 19.40 -6.49
N GLY A 88 0.43 19.44 -6.07
CA GLY A 88 -0.50 20.52 -6.37
C GLY A 88 -0.92 21.26 -5.11
N ALA A 89 -0.79 22.59 -5.09
CA ALA A 89 -1.26 23.43 -3.99
C ALA A 89 -2.60 24.09 -4.36
N ARG A 90 -3.51 24.16 -3.38
CA ARG A 90 -4.80 24.82 -3.58
C ARG A 90 -4.67 26.36 -3.66
N SER A 91 -3.59 26.91 -3.10
CA SER A 91 -3.38 28.35 -3.00
C SER A 91 -3.10 29.02 -4.34
N ASP A 92 -2.40 28.33 -5.24
CA ASP A 92 -1.94 28.91 -6.52
C ASP A 92 -2.43 28.14 -7.75
N TRP A 93 -3.11 27.00 -7.56
CA TRP A 93 -3.61 26.13 -8.62
C TRP A 93 -2.52 25.61 -9.56
N GLN A 94 -1.28 25.57 -9.08
CA GLN A 94 -0.14 25.07 -9.85
C GLN A 94 0.19 23.62 -9.48
N MET A 95 0.57 22.86 -10.50
CA MET A 95 1.11 21.50 -10.37
C MET A 95 2.62 21.57 -10.62
N HIS A 96 3.40 21.03 -9.70
CA HIS A 96 4.85 20.87 -9.82
C HIS A 96 5.16 19.39 -9.77
N SER A 97 6.00 18.91 -10.68
CA SER A 97 6.45 17.52 -10.69
C SER A 97 7.96 17.45 -10.82
N GLU A 98 8.54 16.47 -10.16
CA GLU A 98 9.96 16.14 -10.25
C GLU A 98 10.14 14.64 -10.40
N THR A 99 11.19 14.23 -11.10
CA THR A 99 11.59 12.81 -11.16
C THR A 99 12.66 12.58 -10.09
N VAL A 100 12.39 11.66 -9.17
CA VAL A 100 13.36 11.27 -8.15
C VAL A 100 14.38 10.36 -8.80
N HIS A 101 15.64 10.79 -8.80
CA HIS A 101 16.74 9.99 -9.33
C HIS A 101 17.03 8.81 -8.40
N VAL A 102 17.06 7.61 -8.99
CA VAL A 102 17.52 6.39 -8.33
C VAL A 102 18.59 5.77 -9.23
N GLU A 103 19.71 5.40 -8.64
CA GLU A 103 20.84 4.79 -9.36
C GLU A 103 20.39 3.52 -10.08
N LYS A 104 20.89 3.32 -11.31
CA LYS A 104 20.48 2.17 -12.13
C LYS A 104 20.75 0.83 -11.44
N GLU A 105 21.87 0.72 -10.74
CA GLU A 105 22.27 -0.49 -10.01
C GLU A 105 21.29 -0.82 -8.89
N ILE A 106 20.67 0.20 -8.27
CA ILE A 106 19.64 0.03 -7.24
C ILE A 106 18.33 -0.41 -7.88
N LEU A 107 17.95 0.18 -9.00
CA LEU A 107 16.77 -0.23 -9.77
C LEU A 107 16.87 -1.68 -10.26
N ASP A 108 18.06 -2.09 -10.70
CA ASP A 108 18.32 -3.45 -11.18
C ASP A 108 18.41 -4.48 -10.02
N ALA A 109 18.71 -4.05 -8.80
CA ALA A 109 18.91 -4.92 -7.63
C ALA A 109 17.61 -5.30 -6.91
N GLY A 110 16.47 -4.68 -7.23
CA GLY A 110 15.23 -4.94 -6.51
C GLY A 110 13.97 -4.47 -7.22
N HIS A 111 12.85 -4.80 -6.61
CA HIS A 111 11.53 -4.38 -7.07
C HIS A 111 11.13 -3.03 -6.45
N HIS A 112 9.97 -2.51 -6.88
CA HIS A 112 9.35 -1.28 -6.34
C HIS A 112 10.26 -0.05 -6.44
N SER A 113 10.91 0.12 -7.62
CA SER A 113 11.71 1.31 -7.93
C SER A 113 12.82 1.61 -6.91
N GLY A 114 13.45 0.57 -6.37
CA GLY A 114 14.53 0.65 -5.38
C GLY A 114 14.07 0.68 -3.93
N ALA A 115 12.76 0.72 -3.62
CA ALA A 115 12.25 0.76 -2.26
C ALA A 115 12.71 -0.45 -1.42
N THR A 116 12.73 -1.65 -2.02
CA THR A 116 13.23 -2.88 -1.38
C THR A 116 14.71 -2.76 -0.99
N TYR A 117 15.54 -2.19 -1.84
CA TYR A 117 16.95 -1.96 -1.54
C TYR A 117 17.12 -1.03 -0.33
N TYR A 118 16.46 0.12 -0.34
CA TYR A 118 16.54 1.09 0.77
C TYR A 118 15.97 0.53 2.07
N GLN A 119 14.90 -0.26 2.00
CA GLN A 119 14.35 -0.94 3.17
C GLN A 119 15.37 -1.91 3.79
N ASN A 120 16.04 -2.73 2.98
CA ASN A 120 17.07 -3.65 3.43
C ASN A 120 18.27 -2.90 4.04
N GLN A 121 18.70 -1.79 3.44
CA GLN A 121 19.77 -0.94 3.98
C GLN A 121 19.39 -0.36 5.34
N ALA A 122 18.17 0.13 5.48
CA ALA A 122 17.67 0.68 6.75
C ALA A 122 17.61 -0.42 7.84
N PHE A 123 17.14 -1.62 7.49
CA PHE A 123 17.12 -2.76 8.39
C PHE A 123 18.52 -3.16 8.85
N LEU A 124 19.49 -3.27 7.93
CA LEU A 124 20.89 -3.60 8.29
C LEU A 124 21.51 -2.56 9.22
N LYS A 125 21.26 -1.26 9.00
CA LYS A 125 21.72 -0.20 9.90
C LYS A 125 21.13 -0.34 11.30
N ALA A 126 19.83 -0.64 11.39
CA ALA A 126 19.19 -0.87 12.69
C ALA A 126 19.75 -2.10 13.40
N VAL A 127 19.99 -3.22 12.70
CA VAL A 127 20.60 -4.43 13.27
C VAL A 127 22.01 -4.15 13.82
N ARG A 128 22.78 -3.26 13.17
CA ARG A 128 24.11 -2.86 13.60
C ARG A 128 24.11 -1.81 14.72
N GLY A 129 22.95 -1.29 15.11
CA GLY A 129 22.84 -0.19 16.08
C GLY A 129 23.28 1.17 15.54
N GLU A 130 23.33 1.33 14.23
CA GLU A 130 23.73 2.56 13.52
C GLU A 130 22.56 3.52 13.28
N ALA A 131 21.32 3.02 13.40
CA ALA A 131 20.09 3.79 13.22
C ALA A 131 18.91 3.16 13.99
N ASP A 132 17.88 3.96 14.21
CA ASP A 132 16.62 3.47 14.79
C ASP A 132 15.86 2.57 13.84
N VAL A 133 15.01 1.70 14.38
CA VAL A 133 14.08 0.87 13.62
C VAL A 133 13.01 1.75 12.97
N ILE A 134 12.94 1.73 11.63
CA ILE A 134 11.98 2.54 10.89
C ILE A 134 10.58 1.90 10.88
N VAL A 135 10.51 0.56 10.76
CA VAL A 135 9.27 -0.22 10.78
C VAL A 135 9.41 -1.29 11.85
N SER A 136 8.63 -1.17 12.92
CA SER A 136 8.62 -2.10 14.03
C SER A 136 7.82 -3.37 13.73
N ALA A 137 7.99 -4.41 14.59
CA ALA A 137 7.12 -5.60 14.53
C ALA A 137 5.65 -5.24 14.77
N GLU A 138 5.38 -4.23 15.59
CA GLU A 138 4.03 -3.71 15.83
C GLU A 138 3.44 -3.09 14.55
N ASP A 139 4.22 -2.32 13.79
CA ASP A 139 3.78 -1.80 12.49
C ASP A 139 3.46 -2.91 11.51
N GLY A 140 4.27 -3.98 11.51
CA GLY A 140 4.04 -5.18 10.70
C GLY A 140 2.74 -5.89 11.10
N HIS A 141 2.55 -6.12 12.41
CA HIS A 141 1.32 -6.71 12.95
C HIS A 141 0.07 -5.93 12.52
N ARG A 142 0.09 -4.61 12.69
CA ARG A 142 -1.03 -3.73 12.29
C ARG A 142 -1.28 -3.75 10.79
N ALA A 143 -0.24 -3.83 9.97
CA ALA A 143 -0.39 -3.93 8.52
C ALA A 143 -1.07 -5.26 8.12
N VAL A 144 -0.68 -6.37 8.75
CA VAL A 144 -1.31 -7.69 8.53
C VAL A 144 -2.76 -7.69 9.00
N ALA A 145 -3.04 -7.15 10.19
CA ALA A 145 -4.41 -7.05 10.71
C ALA A 145 -5.33 -6.23 9.79
N MET A 146 -4.83 -5.14 9.17
CA MET A 146 -5.58 -4.41 8.15
C MET A 146 -5.93 -5.29 6.95
N GLY A 147 -4.98 -6.10 6.47
CA GLY A 147 -5.22 -7.05 5.38
C GLY A 147 -6.27 -8.11 5.74
N VAL A 148 -6.16 -8.71 6.92
CA VAL A 148 -7.13 -9.70 7.43
C VAL A 148 -8.53 -9.08 7.54
N ALA A 149 -8.66 -7.89 8.11
CA ALA A 149 -9.94 -7.19 8.22
C ALA A 149 -10.55 -6.88 6.84
N ALA A 150 -9.73 -6.49 5.86
CA ALA A 150 -10.18 -6.25 4.49
C ALA A 150 -10.68 -7.54 3.83
N GLN A 151 -9.97 -8.65 4.00
CA GLN A 151 -10.42 -9.96 3.51
C GLN A 151 -11.73 -10.41 4.16
N MET A 152 -11.86 -10.26 5.48
CA MET A 152 -13.12 -10.52 6.18
C MET A 152 -14.27 -9.65 5.64
N ALA A 153 -14.03 -8.35 5.45
CA ALA A 153 -15.05 -7.44 4.93
C ALA A 153 -15.52 -7.84 3.54
N ALA A 154 -14.60 -8.25 2.65
CA ALA A 154 -14.94 -8.74 1.32
C ALA A 154 -15.70 -10.06 1.35
N THR A 155 -15.24 -11.04 2.14
CA THR A 155 -15.83 -12.39 2.22
C THR A 155 -17.22 -12.37 2.86
N GLU A 156 -17.39 -11.57 3.93
CA GLU A 156 -18.65 -11.50 4.69
C GLU A 156 -19.60 -10.39 4.17
N ALA A 157 -19.18 -9.63 3.17
CA ALA A 157 -19.93 -8.52 2.56
C ALA A 157 -20.48 -7.52 3.61
N ARG A 158 -19.65 -7.16 4.59
CA ARG A 158 -20.00 -6.25 5.69
C ARG A 158 -18.85 -5.31 6.05
N ILE A 159 -19.18 -4.31 6.86
CA ILE A 159 -18.17 -3.49 7.53
C ILE A 159 -17.56 -4.30 8.68
N VAL A 160 -16.22 -4.30 8.76
CA VAL A 160 -15.46 -4.94 9.84
C VAL A 160 -14.79 -3.87 10.68
N SER A 161 -14.93 -3.97 12.01
CA SER A 161 -14.20 -3.15 12.98
C SER A 161 -12.77 -3.66 13.12
N MET A 162 -11.78 -2.78 13.26
CA MET A 162 -10.41 -3.19 13.51
C MET A 162 -10.24 -3.92 14.86
N GLN A 163 -11.13 -3.71 15.82
CA GLN A 163 -11.16 -4.44 17.09
C GLN A 163 -11.40 -5.95 16.89
N GLU A 164 -12.13 -6.35 15.84
CA GLU A 164 -12.40 -7.77 15.54
C GLU A 164 -11.13 -8.55 15.15
N VAL A 165 -10.09 -7.84 14.73
CA VAL A 165 -8.78 -8.42 14.36
C VAL A 165 -7.66 -8.06 15.36
N GLY A 166 -8.02 -7.58 16.55
CA GLY A 166 -7.10 -7.34 17.65
C GLY A 166 -6.35 -6.00 17.59
N LEU A 167 -6.92 -4.99 16.95
CA LEU A 167 -6.39 -3.62 16.91
C LEU A 167 -7.32 -2.63 17.62
#